data_7f2d336d9987fc6be52950f4d7b3f164
#
_entry.id   7f2d336d9987fc6be52950f4d7b3f164
#
_cell.length_a   1.000
_cell.length_b   1.000
_cell.length_c   1.000
_cell.angle_alpha   90.00
_cell.angle_beta   90.00
_cell.angle_gamma   90.00
#
_symmetry.space_group_name_H-M   'P 1'
#
loop_
_entity.id
_entity.type
_entity.pdbx_description
1 polymer ?
#
loop_
_entity_poly.entity_id
_entity_poly.type
_entity_poly.pdbx_seq_one_letter_code
_entity_poly.pdbx_strand_id
1 'polypeptide(L)'
;MADKESNGQWQDFTQPWKFSDVILVVESEKLHVHRAVLALCSPVFERMFTSEFQEKEEKEISLPGKKANEVKELLQVIYPTVERKPPELIKEENCHYLLCLAHEYQMAVIVDRCEDFIIKVMKTRQPNKDVIAELVFAQTYDLKKLKRASIELAQNLTLEELKNDQVVYDQIESQNLKEIMEGMIKRLQSQLNQAQRSLSYYQRR
;
A
#
# COMPACT_ATOMS: atom_id res chain seq x y z
N MET A 1 -9.56 1.09 44.55
CA MET A 1 -8.74 0.82 43.37
C MET A 1 -9.71 0.44 42.27
N ALA A 2 -9.98 1.35 41.36
CA ALA A 2 -10.96 1.11 40.31
C ALA A 2 -10.18 0.57 39.10
N ASP A 3 -10.41 -0.70 38.81
CA ASP A 3 -9.97 -1.30 37.54
C ASP A 3 -10.71 -0.58 36.41
N LYS A 4 -9.99 0.28 35.71
CA LYS A 4 -10.45 0.78 34.39
C LYS A 4 -10.47 -0.41 33.48
N GLU A 5 -11.66 -0.93 33.18
CA GLU A 5 -11.90 -1.79 32.04
C GLU A 5 -11.30 -1.12 30.81
N SER A 6 -10.27 -1.73 30.23
CA SER A 6 -9.69 -1.34 28.97
C SER A 6 -10.67 -1.75 27.86
N ASN A 7 -11.68 -0.93 27.63
CA ASN A 7 -12.38 -0.91 26.36
C ASN A 7 -11.31 -0.74 25.27
N GLY A 8 -11.30 -1.58 24.24
CA GLY A 8 -10.32 -1.68 23.14
C GLY A 8 -9.92 -0.36 22.51
N GLN A 9 -9.25 0.46 23.28
CA GLN A 9 -8.85 1.81 22.91
C GLN A 9 -7.42 1.73 22.39
N TRP A 10 -7.24 2.14 21.16
CA TRP A 10 -5.92 2.30 20.52
C TRP A 10 -4.96 3.06 21.44
N GLN A 11 -3.67 2.70 21.38
CA GLN A 11 -2.64 3.44 22.09
C GLN A 11 -2.69 4.93 21.69
N ASP A 12 -2.86 5.79 22.66
CA ASP A 12 -2.72 7.23 22.47
C ASP A 12 -1.24 7.61 22.49
N PHE A 13 -0.69 7.81 21.30
CA PHE A 13 0.71 8.19 21.14
C PHE A 13 1.00 9.64 21.56
N THR A 14 -0.01 10.47 21.81
CA THR A 14 0.19 11.88 22.20
C THR A 14 0.60 12.01 23.68
N GLN A 15 0.51 10.93 24.45
CA GLN A 15 0.89 10.89 25.86
C GLN A 15 2.08 9.95 26.08
N PRO A 16 3.00 10.30 26.99
CA PRO A 16 4.07 9.38 27.41
C PRO A 16 3.46 8.08 27.94
N TRP A 17 4.01 6.97 27.50
CA TRP A 17 3.55 5.66 27.93
C TRP A 17 4.71 4.70 28.21
N LYS A 18 4.37 3.52 28.67
CA LYS A 18 5.28 2.54 29.24
C LYS A 18 6.51 2.30 28.36
N PHE A 19 7.69 2.68 28.85
CA PHE A 19 8.99 2.54 28.18
C PHE A 19 9.19 3.37 26.90
N SER A 20 8.31 4.32 26.56
CA SER A 20 8.59 5.23 25.44
C SER A 20 9.86 6.04 25.73
N ASP A 21 10.79 6.06 24.78
CA ASP A 21 12.13 6.60 24.93
C ASP A 21 12.53 7.63 23.85
N VAL A 22 11.62 7.89 22.90
CA VAL A 22 11.76 8.90 21.85
C VAL A 22 10.42 9.52 21.51
N ILE A 23 10.47 10.76 21.04
CA ILE A 23 9.31 11.54 20.60
C ILE A 23 9.48 11.86 19.12
N LEU A 24 8.50 11.48 18.29
CA LEU A 24 8.39 11.96 16.93
C LEU A 24 7.59 13.27 16.93
N VAL A 25 8.17 14.34 16.37
CA VAL A 25 7.52 15.63 16.22
C VAL A 25 7.00 15.72 14.79
N VAL A 26 5.67 15.71 14.63
CA VAL A 26 5.00 15.73 13.33
C VAL A 26 4.01 16.87 13.33
N GLU A 27 4.20 17.85 12.45
CA GLU A 27 3.47 19.11 12.50
C GLU A 27 3.62 19.75 13.89
N SER A 28 2.55 19.95 14.64
CA SER A 28 2.57 20.48 16.01
C SER A 28 2.41 19.39 17.09
N GLU A 29 2.33 18.12 16.70
CA GLU A 29 2.07 17.02 17.62
C GLU A 29 3.34 16.28 18.03
N LYS A 30 3.38 15.86 19.29
CA LYS A 30 4.44 15.04 19.88
C LYS A 30 3.93 13.62 20.06
N LEU A 31 4.54 12.66 19.38
CA LEU A 31 4.15 11.26 19.44
C LEU A 31 5.20 10.46 20.21
N HIS A 32 4.84 9.93 21.35
CA HIS A 32 5.71 9.16 22.24
C HIS A 32 5.80 7.71 21.76
N VAL A 33 7.00 7.26 21.39
CA VAL A 33 7.23 5.96 20.75
C VAL A 33 8.48 5.28 21.30
N HIS A 34 8.82 4.10 20.76
CA HIS A 34 9.98 3.32 21.19
C HIS A 34 10.98 3.20 20.05
N ARG A 35 12.23 3.58 20.27
CA ARG A 35 13.32 3.42 19.30
C ARG A 35 13.44 1.98 18.83
N ALA A 36 13.41 1.03 19.75
CA ALA A 36 13.52 -0.40 19.45
C ALA A 36 12.42 -0.88 18.50
N VAL A 37 11.16 -0.47 18.71
CA VAL A 37 10.03 -0.86 17.85
C VAL A 37 10.18 -0.27 16.44
N LEU A 38 10.51 1.01 16.35
CA LEU A 38 10.72 1.68 15.07
C LEU A 38 11.90 1.09 14.29
N ALA A 39 13.03 0.84 14.97
CA ALA A 39 14.25 0.27 14.37
C ALA A 39 13.99 -1.16 13.84
N LEU A 40 13.22 -1.98 14.57
CA LEU A 40 12.86 -3.33 14.12
C LEU A 40 12.01 -3.33 12.84
N CYS A 41 11.18 -2.30 12.65
CA CYS A 41 10.28 -2.20 11.50
C CYS A 41 10.87 -1.42 10.32
N SER A 42 11.89 -0.58 10.56
CA SER A 42 12.39 0.39 9.58
C SER A 42 13.92 0.51 9.62
N PRO A 43 14.61 0.09 8.55
CA PRO A 43 16.04 0.36 8.39
C PRO A 43 16.40 1.86 8.40
N VAL A 44 15.46 2.72 8.05
CA VAL A 44 15.66 4.18 8.09
C VAL A 44 15.71 4.65 9.54
N PHE A 45 14.76 4.26 10.38
CA PHE A 45 14.77 4.57 11.80
C PHE A 45 15.94 3.89 12.52
N GLU A 46 16.29 2.65 12.16
CA GLU A 46 17.47 1.98 12.69
C GLU A 46 18.72 2.82 12.47
N ARG A 47 18.95 3.31 11.24
CA ARG A 47 20.08 4.18 10.93
C ARG A 47 20.03 5.50 11.69
N MET A 48 18.87 6.13 11.81
CA MET A 48 18.70 7.37 12.58
C MET A 48 19.13 7.21 14.04
N PHE A 49 18.86 6.05 14.65
CA PHE A 49 19.14 5.81 16.06
C PHE A 49 20.54 5.24 16.33
N THR A 50 21.21 4.65 15.34
CA THR A 50 22.51 3.96 15.52
C THR A 50 23.69 4.70 14.92
N SER A 51 23.47 5.54 13.90
CA SER A 51 24.54 6.29 13.24
C SER A 51 25.05 7.46 14.11
N GLU A 52 26.22 8.03 13.74
CA GLU A 52 26.83 9.18 14.43
C GLU A 52 26.09 10.52 14.17
N PHE A 53 24.85 10.46 13.68
CA PHE A 53 24.00 11.63 13.50
C PHE A 53 23.46 12.15 14.84
N GLN A 54 23.05 13.43 14.85
CA GLN A 54 22.53 14.11 16.04
C GLN A 54 21.31 13.39 16.66
N GLU A 55 20.49 12.76 15.82
CA GLU A 55 19.27 12.03 16.23
C GLU A 55 19.52 10.86 17.19
N LYS A 56 20.78 10.36 17.28
CA LYS A 56 21.13 9.29 18.21
C LYS A 56 20.90 9.68 19.67
N GLU A 57 21.21 10.91 20.04
CA GLU A 57 21.10 11.43 21.42
C GLU A 57 19.86 12.30 21.62
N GLU A 58 19.20 12.74 20.54
CA GLU A 58 18.03 13.58 20.61
C GLU A 58 16.82 12.80 21.11
N LYS A 59 16.12 13.36 22.09
CA LYS A 59 14.85 12.82 22.55
C LYS A 59 13.67 13.11 21.63
N GLU A 60 13.80 14.14 20.79
CA GLU A 60 12.77 14.59 19.86
C GLU A 60 13.30 14.55 18.44
N ILE A 61 12.61 13.84 17.55
CA ILE A 61 12.96 13.70 16.13
C ILE A 61 11.86 14.32 15.30
N SER A 62 12.20 15.31 14.49
CA SER A 62 11.25 15.96 13.59
C SER A 62 11.06 15.15 12.31
N LEU A 63 9.80 14.98 11.90
CA LEU A 63 9.41 14.38 10.62
C LEU A 63 8.76 15.44 9.71
N PRO A 64 9.55 16.30 9.05
CA PRO A 64 9.01 17.39 8.26
C PRO A 64 8.23 16.89 7.05
N GLY A 65 7.16 17.60 6.69
CA GLY A 65 6.34 17.27 5.53
C GLY A 65 5.43 16.06 5.70
N LYS A 66 5.31 15.49 6.90
CA LYS A 66 4.38 14.42 7.22
C LYS A 66 3.17 14.97 7.95
N LYS A 67 2.02 14.28 7.82
CA LYS A 67 0.79 14.61 8.55
C LYS A 67 0.69 13.75 9.80
N ALA A 68 0.35 14.38 10.92
CA ALA A 68 0.31 13.70 12.21
C ALA A 68 -0.70 12.55 12.26
N ASN A 69 -1.87 12.70 11.65
CA ASN A 69 -2.87 11.64 11.57
C ASN A 69 -2.38 10.42 10.77
N GLU A 70 -1.69 10.63 9.63
CA GLU A 70 -1.16 9.54 8.80
C GLU A 70 -0.05 8.77 9.53
N VAL A 71 0.84 9.49 10.25
CA VAL A 71 1.89 8.86 11.06
C VAL A 71 1.29 8.09 12.23
N LYS A 72 0.25 8.61 12.89
CA LYS A 72 -0.46 7.88 13.96
C LYS A 72 -1.05 6.57 13.46
N GLU A 73 -1.67 6.56 12.28
CA GLU A 73 -2.20 5.32 11.70
C GLU A 73 -1.09 4.34 11.33
N LEU A 74 0.05 4.81 10.80
CA LEU A 74 1.21 3.96 10.59
C LEU A 74 1.71 3.34 11.90
N LEU A 75 1.81 4.13 12.97
CA LEU A 75 2.19 3.63 14.28
C LEU A 75 1.22 2.57 14.80
N GLN A 76 -0.10 2.74 14.61
CA GLN A 76 -1.09 1.71 14.96
C GLN A 76 -0.85 0.39 14.22
N VAL A 77 -0.42 0.46 12.96
CA VAL A 77 -0.10 -0.75 12.16
C VAL A 77 1.19 -1.43 12.63
N ILE A 78 2.17 -0.66 13.13
CA ILE A 78 3.47 -1.15 13.60
C ILE A 78 3.37 -1.76 15.00
N TYR A 79 2.63 -1.10 15.90
CA TYR A 79 2.57 -1.52 17.29
C TYR A 79 1.66 -2.73 17.50
N PRO A 80 2.12 -3.74 18.27
CA PRO A 80 1.30 -4.92 18.55
C PRO A 80 0.07 -4.55 19.39
N THR A 81 -1.07 -5.08 19.02
CA THR A 81 -2.29 -4.99 19.83
C THR A 81 -2.38 -6.19 20.75
N VAL A 82 -2.97 -5.97 21.94
CA VAL A 82 -3.21 -7.05 22.94
C VAL A 82 -4.46 -7.87 22.58
N GLU A 83 -5.18 -7.47 21.54
CA GLU A 83 -6.44 -8.09 21.15
C GLU A 83 -6.22 -9.43 20.44
N ARG A 84 -7.08 -10.41 20.75
CA ARG A 84 -7.03 -11.74 20.11
C ARG A 84 -7.25 -11.70 18.60
N LYS A 85 -7.95 -10.68 18.11
CA LYS A 85 -8.20 -10.43 16.69
C LYS A 85 -8.00 -8.94 16.44
N PRO A 86 -6.79 -8.54 16.05
CA PRO A 86 -6.54 -7.14 15.73
C PRO A 86 -7.48 -6.70 14.62
N PRO A 87 -8.08 -5.50 14.71
CA PRO A 87 -8.90 -4.98 13.64
C PRO A 87 -8.09 -4.80 12.36
N GLU A 88 -8.77 -4.82 11.25
CA GLU A 88 -8.17 -4.58 9.95
C GLU A 88 -7.80 -3.09 9.85
N LEU A 89 -6.51 -2.79 10.05
CA LEU A 89 -5.98 -1.43 10.15
C LEU A 89 -5.72 -0.79 8.80
N ILE A 90 -5.41 -1.63 7.80
CA ILE A 90 -5.23 -1.18 6.42
C ILE A 90 -6.59 -1.21 5.76
N LYS A 91 -7.03 -0.04 5.28
CA LYS A 91 -8.33 0.21 4.67
C LYS A 91 -8.14 0.95 3.34
N GLU A 92 -9.21 1.08 2.56
CA GLU A 92 -9.16 1.82 1.29
C GLU A 92 -8.75 3.28 1.47
N GLU A 93 -9.23 3.91 2.55
CA GLU A 93 -8.97 5.33 2.82
C GLU A 93 -7.52 5.60 3.20
N ASN A 94 -6.79 4.59 3.70
CA ASN A 94 -5.45 4.78 4.24
C ASN A 94 -4.33 3.98 3.55
N CYS A 95 -4.65 2.96 2.76
CA CYS A 95 -3.66 2.04 2.20
C CYS A 95 -2.58 2.75 1.35
N HIS A 96 -2.95 3.78 0.57
CA HIS A 96 -2.01 4.48 -0.30
C HIS A 96 -1.01 5.33 0.49
N TYR A 97 -1.47 6.17 1.44
CA TYR A 97 -0.52 6.96 2.22
C TYR A 97 0.28 6.11 3.22
N LEU A 98 -0.29 5.03 3.78
CA LEU A 98 0.46 4.08 4.57
C LEU A 98 1.56 3.41 3.75
N LEU A 99 1.27 3.06 2.48
CA LEU A 99 2.24 2.51 1.57
C LEU A 99 3.35 3.52 1.25
N CYS A 100 2.99 4.79 0.96
CA CYS A 100 3.97 5.85 0.72
C CYS A 100 4.90 6.05 1.92
N LEU A 101 4.35 6.13 3.14
CA LEU A 101 5.14 6.24 4.37
C LEU A 101 6.02 5.01 4.59
N ALA A 102 5.44 3.81 4.45
CA ALA A 102 6.16 2.56 4.62
C ALA A 102 7.31 2.41 3.60
N HIS A 103 7.09 2.85 2.36
CA HIS A 103 8.12 2.87 1.32
C HIS A 103 9.26 3.83 1.68
N GLU A 104 8.95 5.05 2.09
CA GLU A 104 9.94 6.07 2.50
C GLU A 104 10.78 5.59 3.68
N TYR A 105 10.15 4.99 4.69
CA TYR A 105 10.83 4.44 5.86
C TYR A 105 11.34 2.99 5.66
N GLN A 106 11.28 2.45 4.44
CA GLN A 106 11.74 1.11 4.07
C GLN A 106 11.13 -0.02 4.93
N MET A 107 9.86 0.09 5.26
CA MET A 107 9.11 -0.88 6.07
C MET A 107 8.52 -1.97 5.17
N ALA A 108 9.35 -2.89 4.70
CA ALA A 108 8.98 -3.88 3.68
C ALA A 108 7.71 -4.69 4.01
N VAL A 109 7.52 -5.08 5.28
CA VAL A 109 6.34 -5.84 5.72
C VAL A 109 5.05 -5.03 5.56
N ILE A 110 5.09 -3.72 5.83
CA ILE A 110 3.92 -2.85 5.69
C ILE A 110 3.63 -2.58 4.22
N VAL A 111 4.67 -2.34 3.40
CA VAL A 111 4.53 -2.23 1.94
C VAL A 111 3.84 -3.47 1.39
N ASP A 112 4.33 -4.67 1.73
CA ASP A 112 3.78 -5.95 1.28
C ASP A 112 2.29 -6.11 1.64
N ARG A 113 1.92 -5.77 2.89
CA ARG A 113 0.52 -5.81 3.36
C ARG A 113 -0.38 -4.82 2.62
N CYS A 114 0.12 -3.61 2.32
CA CYS A 114 -0.63 -2.61 1.56
C CYS A 114 -0.82 -3.05 0.10
N GLU A 115 0.24 -3.59 -0.56
CA GLU A 115 0.11 -4.15 -1.90
C GLU A 115 -0.95 -5.26 -1.94
N ASP A 116 -0.90 -6.23 -1.01
CA ASP A 116 -1.87 -7.32 -0.94
C ASP A 116 -3.30 -6.82 -0.74
N PHE A 117 -3.49 -5.78 0.09
CA PHE A 117 -4.79 -5.16 0.29
C PHE A 117 -5.32 -4.50 -0.99
N ILE A 118 -4.52 -3.66 -1.66
CA ILE A 118 -4.89 -2.98 -2.91
C ILE A 118 -5.22 -4.01 -3.99
N ILE A 119 -4.39 -5.05 -4.15
CA ILE A 119 -4.63 -6.14 -5.11
C ILE A 119 -5.96 -6.86 -4.83
N LYS A 120 -6.25 -7.14 -3.56
CA LYS A 120 -7.53 -7.75 -3.16
C LYS A 120 -8.72 -6.87 -3.54
N VAL A 121 -8.64 -5.58 -3.26
CA VAL A 121 -9.69 -4.62 -3.62
C VAL A 121 -9.89 -4.55 -5.14
N MET A 122 -8.81 -4.42 -5.91
CA MET A 122 -8.87 -4.41 -7.38
C MET A 122 -9.53 -5.66 -7.97
N LYS A 123 -9.25 -6.84 -7.41
CA LYS A 123 -9.84 -8.12 -7.88
C LYS A 123 -11.32 -8.26 -7.54
N THR A 124 -11.79 -7.59 -6.50
CA THR A 124 -13.20 -7.68 -6.06
C THR A 124 -14.11 -6.64 -6.71
N ARG A 125 -13.56 -5.54 -7.19
CA ARG A 125 -14.32 -4.46 -7.86
C ARG A 125 -14.55 -4.77 -9.35
N GLN A 126 -15.78 -4.54 -9.80
CA GLN A 126 -16.18 -4.59 -11.22
C GLN A 126 -16.98 -3.32 -11.53
N PRO A 127 -16.72 -2.57 -12.61
CA PRO A 127 -15.57 -2.63 -13.51
C PRO A 127 -14.29 -2.05 -12.87
N ASN A 128 -13.12 -2.49 -13.32
CA ASN A 128 -11.81 -2.11 -12.79
C ASN A 128 -11.37 -0.71 -13.26
N LYS A 129 -12.11 0.33 -12.90
CA LYS A 129 -11.83 1.71 -13.34
C LYS A 129 -10.47 2.24 -12.89
N ASP A 130 -9.97 1.74 -11.77
CA ASP A 130 -8.77 2.27 -11.12
C ASP A 130 -7.50 1.48 -11.47
N VAL A 131 -7.59 0.39 -12.24
CA VAL A 131 -6.44 -0.49 -12.54
C VAL A 131 -5.27 0.25 -13.17
N ILE A 132 -5.53 1.22 -14.05
CA ILE A 132 -4.48 1.98 -14.72
C ILE A 132 -3.83 2.99 -13.76
N ALA A 133 -4.62 3.63 -12.90
CA ALA A 133 -4.10 4.51 -11.86
C ALA A 133 -3.22 3.73 -10.88
N GLU A 134 -3.65 2.53 -10.47
CA GLU A 134 -2.85 1.64 -9.61
C GLU A 134 -1.57 1.15 -10.31
N LEU A 135 -1.60 0.92 -11.62
CA LEU A 135 -0.40 0.60 -12.38
C LEU A 135 0.60 1.75 -12.38
N VAL A 136 0.14 2.97 -12.65
CA VAL A 136 0.99 4.18 -12.63
C VAL A 136 1.55 4.41 -11.23
N PHE A 137 0.73 4.25 -10.21
CA PHE A 137 1.19 4.32 -8.82
C PHE A 137 2.26 3.27 -8.51
N ALA A 138 2.05 2.02 -8.94
CA ALA A 138 3.00 0.93 -8.75
C ALA A 138 4.32 1.15 -9.50
N GLN A 139 4.30 1.78 -10.68
CA GLN A 139 5.51 2.19 -11.41
C GLN A 139 6.30 3.24 -10.63
N THR A 140 5.61 4.26 -10.11
CA THR A 140 6.21 5.39 -9.40
C THR A 140 6.98 4.94 -8.15
N TYR A 141 6.47 3.94 -7.43
CA TYR A 141 7.06 3.43 -6.19
C TYR A 141 7.81 2.10 -6.34
N ASP A 142 8.01 1.61 -7.57
CA ASP A 142 8.61 0.29 -7.91
C ASP A 142 7.98 -0.89 -7.15
N LEU A 143 6.65 -0.91 -7.05
CA LEU A 143 5.87 -1.93 -6.33
C LEU A 143 5.64 -3.14 -7.23
N LYS A 144 6.49 -4.15 -7.11
CA LYS A 144 6.55 -5.28 -8.05
C LYS A 144 5.28 -6.13 -8.08
N LYS A 145 4.69 -6.41 -6.91
CA LYS A 145 3.45 -7.21 -6.81
C LYS A 145 2.27 -6.47 -7.41
N LEU A 146 2.08 -5.21 -6.99
CA LEU A 146 0.98 -4.38 -7.46
C LEU A 146 1.10 -4.12 -8.98
N LYS A 147 2.29 -3.79 -9.46
CA LYS A 147 2.57 -3.60 -10.89
C LYS A 147 2.16 -4.81 -11.72
N ARG A 148 2.60 -6.01 -11.31
CA ARG A 148 2.24 -7.25 -11.99
C ARG A 148 0.74 -7.52 -11.98
N ALA A 149 0.10 -7.39 -10.82
CA ALA A 149 -1.34 -7.60 -10.69
C ALA A 149 -2.15 -6.61 -11.54
N SER A 150 -1.73 -5.34 -11.58
CA SER A 150 -2.37 -4.30 -12.40
C SER A 150 -2.23 -4.60 -13.90
N ILE A 151 -1.07 -5.05 -14.36
CA ILE A 151 -0.86 -5.47 -15.77
C ILE A 151 -1.79 -6.64 -16.11
N GLU A 152 -1.83 -7.68 -15.27
CA GLU A 152 -2.70 -8.85 -15.47
C GLU A 152 -4.19 -8.47 -15.55
N LEU A 153 -4.64 -7.56 -14.70
CA LEU A 153 -6.02 -7.05 -14.72
C LEU A 153 -6.29 -6.16 -15.95
N ALA A 154 -5.35 -5.29 -16.30
CA ALA A 154 -5.47 -4.39 -17.45
C ALA A 154 -5.60 -5.16 -18.79
N GLN A 155 -5.04 -6.36 -18.91
CA GLN A 155 -5.23 -7.22 -20.08
C GLN A 155 -6.68 -7.63 -20.31
N ASN A 156 -7.55 -7.51 -19.29
CA ASN A 156 -8.98 -7.81 -19.41
C ASN A 156 -9.84 -6.61 -19.82
N LEU A 157 -9.28 -5.42 -19.82
CA LEU A 157 -9.98 -4.20 -20.26
C LEU A 157 -10.22 -4.19 -21.77
N THR A 158 -11.16 -3.36 -22.20
CA THR A 158 -11.26 -2.94 -23.60
C THR A 158 -10.30 -1.79 -23.88
N LEU A 159 -10.07 -1.48 -25.15
CA LEU A 159 -9.21 -0.35 -25.53
C LEU A 159 -9.81 1.00 -25.08
N GLU A 160 -11.13 1.12 -25.05
CA GLU A 160 -11.82 2.30 -24.52
C GLU A 160 -11.60 2.46 -23.02
N GLU A 161 -11.79 1.39 -22.25
CA GLU A 161 -11.55 1.40 -20.81
C GLU A 161 -10.07 1.70 -20.49
N LEU A 162 -9.12 1.13 -21.25
CA LEU A 162 -7.70 1.39 -21.10
C LEU A 162 -7.35 2.87 -21.32
N LYS A 163 -8.04 3.56 -22.22
CA LYS A 163 -7.83 4.97 -22.57
C LYS A 163 -8.84 5.92 -21.94
N ASN A 164 -9.64 5.46 -21.01
CA ASN A 164 -10.70 6.25 -20.40
C ASN A 164 -10.19 7.56 -19.75
N ASP A 165 -9.00 7.52 -19.16
CA ASP A 165 -8.27 8.70 -18.70
C ASP A 165 -6.96 8.83 -19.48
N GLN A 166 -6.93 9.73 -20.45
CA GLN A 166 -5.79 9.93 -21.33
C GLN A 166 -4.55 10.40 -20.56
N VAL A 167 -4.70 11.20 -19.51
CA VAL A 167 -3.58 11.72 -18.72
C VAL A 167 -2.89 10.57 -17.97
N VAL A 168 -3.67 9.67 -17.40
CA VAL A 168 -3.14 8.49 -16.69
C VAL A 168 -2.57 7.48 -17.68
N TYR A 169 -3.24 7.26 -18.81
CA TYR A 169 -2.77 6.38 -19.88
C TYR A 169 -1.38 6.77 -20.39
N ASP A 170 -1.14 8.07 -20.62
CA ASP A 170 0.13 8.58 -21.13
C ASP A 170 1.30 8.43 -20.13
N GLN A 171 1.01 8.13 -18.86
CA GLN A 171 2.01 7.85 -17.83
C GLN A 171 2.42 6.37 -17.75
N ILE A 172 1.76 5.49 -18.52
CA ILE A 172 2.14 4.07 -18.53
C ILE A 172 3.50 3.92 -19.21
N GLU A 173 4.44 3.27 -18.54
CA GLU A 173 5.72 2.92 -19.13
C GLU A 173 5.54 2.05 -20.40
N SER A 174 6.29 2.35 -21.44
CA SER A 174 6.16 1.67 -22.75
C SER A 174 6.26 0.15 -22.65
N GLN A 175 7.09 -0.37 -21.75
CA GLN A 175 7.25 -1.80 -21.54
C GLN A 175 5.98 -2.42 -20.95
N ASN A 176 5.36 -1.77 -19.95
CA ASN A 176 4.13 -2.23 -19.31
C ASN A 176 2.96 -2.16 -20.30
N LEU A 177 2.87 -1.07 -21.06
CA LEU A 177 1.86 -0.93 -22.12
C LEU A 177 1.98 -2.05 -23.17
N LYS A 178 3.19 -2.38 -23.59
CA LYS A 178 3.46 -3.48 -24.53
C LYS A 178 2.95 -4.81 -23.95
N GLU A 179 3.25 -5.11 -22.69
CA GLU A 179 2.82 -6.34 -22.02
C GLU A 179 1.28 -6.42 -21.92
N ILE A 180 0.62 -5.31 -21.60
CA ILE A 180 -0.85 -5.21 -21.59
C ILE A 180 -1.41 -5.53 -22.97
N MET A 181 -0.91 -4.88 -24.01
CA MET A 181 -1.39 -5.05 -25.38
C MET A 181 -1.18 -6.48 -25.92
N GLU A 182 -0.03 -7.08 -25.62
CA GLU A 182 0.24 -8.49 -25.99
C GLU A 182 -0.74 -9.44 -25.28
N GLY A 183 -1.05 -9.21 -24.01
CA GLY A 183 -2.04 -10.00 -23.27
C GLY A 183 -3.46 -9.84 -23.83
N MET A 184 -3.87 -8.61 -24.13
CA MET A 184 -5.17 -8.33 -24.78
C MET A 184 -5.30 -9.06 -26.12
N ILE A 185 -4.26 -9.01 -26.98
CA ILE A 185 -4.24 -9.70 -28.27
C ILE A 185 -4.37 -11.22 -28.09
N LYS A 186 -3.62 -11.83 -27.18
CA LYS A 186 -3.70 -13.26 -26.90
C LYS A 186 -5.11 -13.67 -26.42
N ARG A 187 -5.72 -12.87 -25.55
CA ARG A 187 -7.09 -13.09 -25.08
C ARG A 187 -8.08 -13.06 -26.24
N LEU A 188 -8.04 -12.03 -27.07
CA LEU A 188 -8.95 -11.88 -28.21
C LEU A 188 -8.79 -13.02 -29.24
N GLN A 189 -7.55 -13.43 -29.52
CA GLN A 189 -7.27 -14.59 -30.40
C GLN A 189 -7.87 -15.89 -29.83
N SER A 190 -7.76 -16.10 -28.50
CA SER A 190 -8.34 -17.27 -27.84
C SER A 190 -9.88 -17.27 -27.96
N GLN A 191 -10.51 -16.12 -27.71
CA GLN A 191 -11.97 -15.96 -27.85
C GLN A 191 -12.44 -16.20 -29.28
N LEU A 192 -11.73 -15.67 -30.27
CA LEU A 192 -12.03 -15.88 -31.68
C LEU A 192 -11.94 -17.38 -32.05
N ASN A 193 -10.88 -18.05 -31.66
CA ASN A 193 -10.72 -19.47 -31.91
C ASN A 193 -11.84 -20.32 -31.26
N GLN A 194 -12.28 -19.96 -30.06
CA GLN A 194 -13.39 -20.61 -29.37
C GLN A 194 -14.71 -20.39 -30.11
N ALA A 195 -14.98 -19.16 -30.54
CA ALA A 195 -16.18 -18.83 -31.31
C ALA A 195 -16.22 -19.59 -32.66
N GLN A 196 -15.08 -19.67 -33.37
CA GLN A 196 -14.99 -20.43 -34.63
C GLN A 196 -15.26 -21.93 -34.44
N ARG A 197 -14.73 -22.52 -33.36
CA ARG A 197 -15.00 -23.94 -33.02
C ARG A 197 -16.49 -24.17 -32.74
N SER A 198 -17.12 -23.27 -32.00
CA SER A 198 -18.57 -23.34 -31.71
C SER A 198 -19.40 -23.25 -32.98
N LEU A 199 -19.10 -22.32 -33.89
CA LEU A 199 -19.76 -22.18 -35.17
C LEU A 199 -19.62 -23.43 -36.04
N SER A 200 -18.43 -23.99 -36.13
CA SER A 200 -18.20 -25.22 -36.92
C SER A 200 -18.97 -26.43 -36.39
N TYR A 201 -19.20 -26.49 -35.06
CA TYR A 201 -20.03 -27.53 -34.46
C TYR A 201 -21.50 -27.43 -34.84
N TYR A 202 -22.06 -26.20 -34.86
CA TYR A 202 -23.47 -25.96 -35.27
C TYR A 202 -23.70 -26.18 -36.77
N GLN A 203 -22.71 -25.93 -37.63
CA GLN A 203 -22.83 -26.14 -39.08
C GLN A 203 -22.75 -27.62 -39.49
N ARG A 204 -22.32 -28.51 -38.61
CA ARG A 204 -22.24 -29.98 -38.86
C ARG A 204 -23.48 -30.75 -38.38
N ARG A 205 -24.45 -30.07 -37.77
CA ARG A 205 -25.76 -30.62 -37.40
C ARG A 205 -26.87 -30.18 -38.36
#